data_04d99e9fad55cfe580400371d5640f98
#
_entry.id   04d99e9fad55cfe580400371d5640f98
#
_cell.length_a   1.000
_cell.length_b   1.000
_cell.length_c   1.000
_cell.angle_alpha   90.00
_cell.angle_beta   90.00
_cell.angle_gamma   90.00
#
_symmetry.space_group_name_H-M   'P 1'
#
loop_
_entity.id
_entity.type
_entity.pdbx_description
1 polymer ?
#
loop_
_entity_poly.entity_id
_entity_poly.type
_entity_poly.pdbx_seq_one_letter_code
_entity_poly.pdbx_strand_id
1 'polypeptide(L)'
;MMIVAGQTPHYVVSYDNSLSNGAALANAILAQCEHDLSALSALYSGIMPAAASLPFQVSLVPGGGGASHPGCSATAITCYIDAGSLVQGIPLLVDAEVVEVFEATQGRGVNCGYSNGEAFSRVLPTVLYPNLRYLFSTGNSWLNSTNPSRPDWVTSTEPTDQDVVSIGCGSLFLNYLAYQLDFSWTDIVGAGAPTLGQTASALGLQNAFNDFAALLARHFPPGTPVYLPDDNPFPLPDPSLYIRHNLADDGTSHTGPLSESPDIIVKNNTVANPQATYSTPASIGSDTESDPDVLDGQPNYVYLRVWNRGTDAANVTATAYWSPPATLVTPGMWNLIGTAQFADVPPGRLVQVSDPGITWAQADIPAPGHYCFVATVGNADDPAPDPAAFASFDEFVAYIYAHNNISWRNFNVVSLPHRRPGEPFPEFVEARFLITGAWDAGHAFSLESTADLPEGSQLTVQIPEWLGRGLRPERTDLDAGEPEGIAGESGHRRVRLRLDPHGHHVLGQVDLPAATSAVSHLRVHIPAERRDRPADIMIRQLYADREVGRITWRLVPER
;
A
#
# COMPACT_ATOMS: atom_id res chain seq x y z
N MET A 1 -47.27 14.43 32.88
CA MET A 1 -47.24 13.54 34.06
C MET A 1 -46.57 12.23 33.65
N MET A 2 -45.52 11.82 34.37
CA MET A 2 -44.86 10.54 34.08
C MET A 2 -45.66 9.38 34.68
N ILE A 3 -45.83 8.32 33.90
CA ILE A 3 -46.45 7.06 34.27
C ILE A 3 -45.35 6.01 34.22
N VAL A 4 -45.11 5.28 35.34
CA VAL A 4 -44.22 4.13 35.38
C VAL A 4 -44.88 2.97 34.63
N ALA A 5 -44.30 2.54 33.50
CA ALA A 5 -44.80 1.41 32.70
C ALA A 5 -44.45 0.07 33.33
N GLY A 6 -43.25 -0.01 33.91
CA GLY A 6 -42.74 -1.21 34.54
C GLY A 6 -41.29 -1.09 34.97
N GLN A 7 -40.79 -2.18 35.57
CA GLN A 7 -39.40 -2.31 35.97
C GLN A 7 -38.89 -3.74 35.77
N THR A 8 -37.60 -3.85 35.58
CA THR A 8 -36.82 -5.09 35.53
C THR A 8 -35.72 -5.03 36.60
N PRO A 9 -34.85 -6.00 36.79
CA PRO A 9 -33.74 -5.90 37.70
C PRO A 9 -32.82 -4.70 37.46
N HIS A 10 -32.65 -4.28 36.18
CA HIS A 10 -31.72 -3.22 35.82
C HIS A 10 -32.37 -1.99 35.18
N TYR A 11 -33.69 -1.94 35.01
CA TYR A 11 -34.38 -0.83 34.35
C TYR A 11 -35.67 -0.45 35.09
N VAL A 12 -35.93 0.86 35.13
CA VAL A 12 -37.27 1.44 35.41
C VAL A 12 -37.66 2.28 34.20
N VAL A 13 -38.77 1.96 33.56
CA VAL A 13 -39.22 2.67 32.36
C VAL A 13 -40.48 3.42 32.61
N SER A 14 -40.48 4.72 32.27
CA SER A 14 -41.58 5.65 32.45
C SER A 14 -41.86 6.39 31.16
N TYR A 15 -43.12 6.83 30.95
CA TYR A 15 -43.49 7.65 29.83
C TYR A 15 -44.42 8.81 30.24
N ASP A 16 -44.39 9.91 29.47
CA ASP A 16 -45.32 11.00 29.67
C ASP A 16 -46.72 10.59 29.13
N ASN A 17 -47.76 10.85 29.93
CA ASN A 17 -49.14 10.46 29.59
C ASN A 17 -49.71 11.24 28.41
N SER A 18 -49.05 12.25 27.88
CA SER A 18 -49.41 12.96 26.64
C SER A 18 -49.02 12.19 25.39
N LEU A 19 -48.11 11.20 25.50
CA LEU A 19 -47.75 10.33 24.41
C LEU A 19 -48.82 9.27 24.15
N SER A 20 -49.51 9.36 23.02
CA SER A 20 -50.61 8.44 22.66
C SER A 20 -50.16 6.99 22.52
N ASN A 21 -48.87 6.76 22.15
CA ASN A 21 -48.22 5.46 22.02
C ASN A 21 -47.22 5.16 23.14
N GLY A 22 -47.16 6.00 24.19
CA GLY A 22 -46.13 5.92 25.24
C GLY A 22 -46.04 4.54 25.93
N ALA A 23 -47.18 3.91 26.21
CA ALA A 23 -47.22 2.58 26.76
C ALA A 23 -46.63 1.52 25.81
N ALA A 24 -46.88 1.61 24.51
CA ALA A 24 -46.33 0.66 23.53
C ALA A 24 -44.81 0.80 23.40
N LEU A 25 -44.30 2.03 23.37
CA LEU A 25 -42.85 2.34 23.34
C LEU A 25 -42.17 1.83 24.61
N ALA A 26 -42.71 2.09 25.79
CA ALA A 26 -42.19 1.64 27.06
C ALA A 26 -42.15 0.09 27.18
N ASN A 27 -43.21 -0.57 26.71
CA ASN A 27 -43.26 -2.03 26.68
C ASN A 27 -42.24 -2.64 25.71
N ALA A 28 -41.92 -1.98 24.59
CA ALA A 28 -40.88 -2.42 23.68
C ALA A 28 -39.51 -2.42 24.36
N ILE A 29 -39.18 -1.40 25.15
CA ILE A 29 -37.95 -1.35 25.96
C ILE A 29 -37.95 -2.49 26.97
N LEU A 30 -39.01 -2.60 27.81
CA LEU A 30 -39.11 -3.62 28.86
C LEU A 30 -38.99 -5.05 28.34
N ALA A 31 -39.38 -5.28 27.09
CA ALA A 31 -39.29 -6.60 26.45
C ALA A 31 -37.87 -7.00 26.07
N GLN A 32 -36.95 -6.05 25.88
CA GLN A 32 -35.61 -6.30 25.33
C GLN A 32 -34.48 -5.91 26.27
N CYS A 33 -34.67 -4.91 27.11
CA CYS A 33 -33.59 -4.22 27.85
C CYS A 33 -32.65 -5.13 28.65
N GLU A 34 -33.13 -6.22 29.26
CA GLU A 34 -32.25 -7.14 30.00
C GLU A 34 -31.41 -8.03 29.07
N HIS A 35 -31.98 -8.45 27.94
CA HIS A 35 -31.28 -9.18 26.90
C HIS A 35 -30.18 -8.30 26.30
N ASP A 36 -30.52 -7.06 25.94
CA ASP A 36 -29.62 -6.12 25.30
C ASP A 36 -28.47 -5.71 26.25
N LEU A 37 -28.78 -5.44 27.53
CA LEU A 37 -27.78 -5.19 28.56
C LEU A 37 -26.80 -6.35 28.71
N SER A 38 -27.30 -7.59 28.69
CA SER A 38 -26.47 -8.79 28.74
C SER A 38 -25.57 -8.92 27.51
N ALA A 39 -26.11 -8.63 26.33
CA ALA A 39 -25.35 -8.67 25.08
C ALA A 39 -24.28 -7.58 25.03
N LEU A 40 -24.62 -6.33 25.42
CA LEU A 40 -23.64 -5.24 25.53
C LEU A 40 -22.54 -5.58 26.54
N SER A 41 -22.92 -6.10 27.74
CA SER A 41 -21.93 -6.56 28.73
C SER A 41 -20.96 -7.59 28.14
N ALA A 42 -21.46 -8.52 27.31
CA ALA A 42 -20.60 -9.51 26.65
C ALA A 42 -19.61 -8.84 25.67
N LEU A 43 -20.03 -7.84 24.90
CA LEU A 43 -19.14 -7.05 24.03
C LEU A 43 -18.05 -6.34 24.83
N TYR A 44 -18.38 -5.87 26.02
CA TYR A 44 -17.44 -5.22 26.96
C TYR A 44 -16.75 -6.23 27.90
N SER A 45 -16.63 -7.51 27.49
CA SER A 45 -15.92 -8.57 28.23
C SER A 45 -16.44 -8.81 29.64
N GLY A 46 -17.74 -8.67 29.86
CA GLY A 46 -18.42 -8.88 31.13
C GLY A 46 -18.39 -7.68 32.08
N ILE A 47 -17.92 -6.52 31.61
CA ILE A 47 -18.05 -5.27 32.38
C ILE A 47 -19.53 -4.94 32.57
N MET A 48 -19.88 -4.43 33.76
CA MET A 48 -21.19 -3.90 34.08
C MET A 48 -21.06 -2.55 34.77
N PRO A 49 -21.98 -1.60 34.56
CA PRO A 49 -22.06 -0.39 35.37
C PRO A 49 -22.16 -0.71 36.88
N ALA A 50 -21.65 0.17 37.70
CA ALA A 50 -21.65 -0.05 39.17
C ALA A 50 -23.07 -0.32 39.69
N ALA A 51 -23.25 -1.34 40.51
CA ALA A 51 -24.56 -1.70 41.07
C ALA A 51 -25.27 -0.55 41.80
N ALA A 52 -24.50 0.38 42.36
CA ALA A 52 -25.04 1.58 43.01
C ALA A 52 -25.63 2.60 42.02
N SER A 53 -25.29 2.51 40.72
CA SER A 53 -25.82 3.36 39.65
C SER A 53 -27.07 2.80 38.99
N LEU A 54 -27.35 1.50 39.21
CA LEU A 54 -28.51 0.81 38.66
C LEU A 54 -29.72 0.94 39.62
N PRO A 55 -30.97 0.82 39.11
CA PRO A 55 -31.36 0.58 37.74
C PRO A 55 -31.26 1.83 36.85
N PHE A 56 -31.14 1.62 35.52
CA PHE A 56 -31.34 2.67 34.53
C PHE A 56 -32.74 3.27 34.65
N GLN A 57 -32.85 4.60 34.68
CA GLN A 57 -34.11 5.34 34.74
C GLN A 57 -34.45 5.87 33.35
N VAL A 58 -35.26 5.15 32.61
CA VAL A 58 -35.62 5.52 31.23
C VAL A 58 -36.92 6.29 31.22
N SER A 59 -36.90 7.49 30.66
CA SER A 59 -38.05 8.40 30.56
C SER A 59 -38.38 8.72 29.10
N LEU A 60 -39.59 8.41 28.66
CA LEU A 60 -40.07 8.76 27.32
C LEU A 60 -40.89 10.06 27.43
N VAL A 61 -40.41 11.12 26.75
CA VAL A 61 -41.06 12.43 26.77
C VAL A 61 -41.34 12.93 25.36
N PRO A 62 -42.34 13.78 25.12
CA PRO A 62 -42.53 14.44 23.84
C PRO A 62 -41.28 15.27 23.47
N GLY A 63 -40.81 15.15 22.22
CA GLY A 63 -39.63 15.88 21.76
C GLY A 63 -39.41 15.75 20.26
N GLY A 64 -38.24 16.14 19.78
CA GLY A 64 -37.84 16.15 18.37
C GLY A 64 -37.13 14.89 17.89
N GLY A 65 -37.23 13.78 18.61
CA GLY A 65 -36.42 12.55 18.36
C GLY A 65 -35.10 12.56 19.11
N GLY A 66 -34.47 11.37 19.21
CA GLY A 66 -33.18 11.17 19.88
C GLY A 66 -33.30 10.81 21.37
N ALA A 67 -32.17 10.66 22.03
CA ALA A 67 -32.07 10.42 23.48
C ALA A 67 -30.91 11.23 24.07
N SER A 68 -30.86 11.31 25.40
CA SER A 68 -29.74 11.91 26.13
C SER A 68 -29.67 11.41 27.55
N HIS A 69 -28.49 11.54 28.16
CA HIS A 69 -28.29 11.41 29.61
C HIS A 69 -27.42 12.56 30.12
N PRO A 70 -27.52 12.94 31.42
CA PRO A 70 -26.87 14.17 31.95
C PRO A 70 -25.36 14.07 32.15
N GLY A 71 -24.73 13.02 31.67
CA GLY A 71 -23.28 12.80 31.73
C GLY A 71 -22.92 11.35 31.52
N CYS A 72 -21.75 11.06 30.97
CA CYS A 72 -21.32 9.76 30.44
C CYS A 72 -21.48 8.53 31.37
N SER A 73 -21.51 8.73 32.69
CA SER A 73 -21.77 7.67 33.68
C SER A 73 -23.18 7.69 34.26
N ALA A 74 -24.04 8.58 33.75
CA ALA A 74 -25.38 8.74 34.30
C ALA A 74 -26.32 7.67 33.75
N THR A 75 -27.09 7.04 34.63
CA THR A 75 -28.07 5.98 34.27
C THR A 75 -29.50 6.53 34.07
N ALA A 76 -29.67 7.86 34.14
CA ALA A 76 -30.94 8.52 33.84
C ALA A 76 -30.99 8.87 32.35
N ILE A 77 -31.74 8.12 31.55
CA ILE A 77 -31.88 8.24 30.09
C ILE A 77 -33.21 8.92 29.76
N THR A 78 -33.18 9.94 28.93
CA THR A 78 -34.38 10.60 28.40
C THR A 78 -34.48 10.39 26.89
N CYS A 79 -35.53 9.71 26.44
CA CYS A 79 -35.83 9.56 25.02
C CYS A 79 -36.88 10.61 24.61
N TYR A 80 -36.58 11.37 23.57
CA TYR A 80 -37.43 12.41 23.02
C TYR A 80 -38.25 11.85 21.86
N ILE A 81 -39.54 11.71 22.07
CA ILE A 81 -40.47 11.02 21.16
C ILE A 81 -41.16 12.01 20.25
N ASP A 82 -41.04 11.85 18.96
CA ASP A 82 -41.72 12.58 17.92
C ASP A 82 -42.74 11.70 17.15
N ALA A 83 -43.39 12.28 16.13
CA ALA A 83 -44.36 11.55 15.31
C ALA A 83 -43.72 10.50 14.39
N GLY A 84 -42.41 10.58 14.15
CA GLY A 84 -41.62 9.64 13.35
C GLY A 84 -40.98 8.51 14.16
N SER A 85 -41.06 8.56 15.48
CA SER A 85 -40.43 7.58 16.38
C SER A 85 -41.06 6.21 16.21
N LEU A 86 -40.28 5.25 15.75
CA LEU A 86 -40.70 3.87 15.52
C LEU A 86 -40.63 3.06 16.81
N VAL A 87 -41.70 2.29 17.12
CA VAL A 87 -41.73 1.45 18.34
C VAL A 87 -40.53 0.50 18.41
N GLN A 88 -40.17 -0.12 17.30
CA GLN A 88 -39.03 -1.03 17.24
C GLN A 88 -37.67 -0.33 17.32
N GLY A 89 -37.61 0.98 17.07
CA GLY A 89 -36.36 1.75 17.14
C GLY A 89 -36.05 2.31 18.53
N ILE A 90 -37.00 2.28 19.47
CA ILE A 90 -36.79 2.85 20.80
C ILE A 90 -35.82 2.04 21.67
N PRO A 91 -35.83 0.69 21.68
CA PRO A 91 -34.80 -0.07 22.36
C PRO A 91 -33.39 0.27 21.85
N LEU A 92 -33.19 0.33 20.53
CA LEU A 92 -31.93 0.72 19.90
C LEU A 92 -31.43 2.09 20.39
N LEU A 93 -32.35 3.06 20.55
CA LEU A 93 -32.06 4.40 21.04
C LEU A 93 -31.63 4.39 22.52
N VAL A 94 -32.27 3.55 23.34
CA VAL A 94 -31.87 3.35 24.76
C VAL A 94 -30.49 2.69 24.84
N ASP A 95 -30.23 1.70 23.99
CA ASP A 95 -28.95 1.00 23.97
C ASP A 95 -27.78 1.91 23.55
N ALA A 96 -28.02 2.92 22.70
CA ALA A 96 -27.01 3.91 22.36
C ALA A 96 -26.52 4.64 23.61
N GLU A 97 -27.45 5.12 24.45
CA GLU A 97 -27.12 5.80 25.72
C GLU A 97 -26.48 4.82 26.73
N VAL A 98 -26.90 3.55 26.74
CA VAL A 98 -26.32 2.51 27.59
C VAL A 98 -24.88 2.21 27.18
N VAL A 99 -24.56 2.19 25.88
CA VAL A 99 -23.19 2.02 25.37
C VAL A 99 -22.27 3.10 25.95
N GLU A 100 -22.69 4.36 25.99
CA GLU A 100 -21.89 5.46 26.54
C GLU A 100 -21.60 5.26 28.04
N VAL A 101 -22.56 4.69 28.79
CA VAL A 101 -22.31 4.32 30.20
C VAL A 101 -21.30 3.18 30.31
N PHE A 102 -21.30 2.24 29.39
CA PHE A 102 -20.28 1.19 29.35
C PHE A 102 -18.90 1.75 29.00
N GLU A 103 -18.79 2.69 28.05
CA GLU A 103 -17.54 3.39 27.72
C GLU A 103 -16.94 4.09 28.94
N ALA A 104 -17.76 4.87 29.63
CA ALA A 104 -17.35 5.54 30.87
C ALA A 104 -16.93 4.54 31.96
N THR A 105 -17.64 3.40 32.06
CA THR A 105 -17.32 2.35 33.02
C THR A 105 -16.02 1.63 32.66
N GLN A 106 -15.76 1.41 31.40
CA GLN A 106 -14.53 0.80 30.89
C GLN A 106 -13.32 1.71 31.12
N GLY A 107 -13.48 3.04 31.00
CA GLY A 107 -12.47 4.04 31.33
C GLY A 107 -11.22 4.01 30.44
N ARG A 108 -11.34 3.64 29.17
CA ARG A 108 -10.21 3.56 28.22
C ARG A 108 -10.03 4.81 27.37
N GLY A 109 -10.81 5.85 27.60
CA GLY A 109 -10.70 7.12 26.88
C GLY A 109 -11.61 7.24 25.66
N VAL A 110 -12.45 6.24 25.38
CA VAL A 110 -13.64 6.41 24.56
C VAL A 110 -14.63 7.20 25.42
N ASN A 111 -15.08 8.35 24.92
CA ASN A 111 -15.89 9.28 25.73
C ASN A 111 -17.18 9.67 25.00
N CYS A 112 -18.28 9.60 25.69
CA CYS A 112 -19.52 10.23 25.25
C CYS A 112 -19.32 11.75 25.04
N GLY A 113 -20.06 12.36 24.12
CA GLY A 113 -19.87 13.77 23.78
C GLY A 113 -18.59 14.04 22.96
N TYR A 114 -17.93 13.00 22.49
CA TYR A 114 -16.82 13.05 21.56
C TYR A 114 -17.13 12.15 20.36
N SER A 115 -16.62 12.49 19.18
CA SER A 115 -16.92 11.76 17.93
C SER A 115 -16.57 10.27 17.96
N ASN A 116 -15.58 9.84 18.75
CA ASN A 116 -15.24 8.43 18.92
C ASN A 116 -16.29 7.68 19.76
N GLY A 117 -16.75 8.24 20.89
CA GLY A 117 -17.82 7.65 21.71
C GLY A 117 -19.14 7.61 20.96
N GLU A 118 -19.52 8.72 20.32
CA GLU A 118 -20.72 8.78 19.47
C GLU A 118 -20.69 7.75 18.32
N ALA A 119 -19.53 7.45 17.76
CA ALA A 119 -19.43 6.40 16.75
C ALA A 119 -19.73 5.01 17.33
N PHE A 120 -19.19 4.68 18.49
CA PHE A 120 -19.48 3.42 19.18
C PHE A 120 -20.95 3.35 19.62
N SER A 121 -21.50 4.43 20.19
CA SER A 121 -22.89 4.45 20.65
C SER A 121 -23.89 4.30 19.49
N ARG A 122 -23.52 4.69 18.28
CA ARG A 122 -24.35 4.47 17.08
C ARG A 122 -24.17 3.08 16.46
N VAL A 123 -22.95 2.52 16.48
CA VAL A 123 -22.67 1.27 15.78
C VAL A 123 -23.01 0.04 16.64
N LEU A 124 -22.64 0.01 17.93
CA LEU A 124 -22.82 -1.20 18.76
C LEU A 124 -24.29 -1.62 18.94
N PRO A 125 -25.28 -0.71 19.13
CA PRO A 125 -26.69 -1.11 19.15
C PRO A 125 -27.14 -1.75 17.82
N THR A 126 -26.56 -1.34 16.67
CA THR A 126 -26.91 -1.92 15.39
C THR A 126 -26.40 -3.36 15.20
N VAL A 127 -25.44 -3.80 16.03
CA VAL A 127 -25.02 -5.20 16.09
C VAL A 127 -26.14 -6.07 16.67
N LEU A 128 -26.89 -5.54 17.64
CA LEU A 128 -28.05 -6.21 18.22
C LEU A 128 -29.29 -6.12 17.30
N TYR A 129 -29.41 -5.01 16.59
CA TYR A 129 -30.55 -4.69 15.71
C TYR A 129 -30.11 -4.48 14.24
N PRO A 130 -29.57 -5.49 13.54
CA PRO A 130 -28.96 -5.30 12.21
C PRO A 130 -29.94 -4.77 11.15
N ASN A 131 -31.25 -5.04 11.30
CA ASN A 131 -32.27 -4.58 10.38
C ASN A 131 -32.65 -3.08 10.58
N LEU A 132 -32.10 -2.43 11.63
CA LEU A 132 -32.40 -1.04 11.98
C LEU A 132 -31.17 -0.12 11.83
N ARG A 133 -30.08 -0.59 11.22
CA ARG A 133 -28.84 0.19 11.00
C ARG A 133 -29.08 1.54 10.37
N TYR A 134 -30.05 1.64 9.45
CA TYR A 134 -30.38 2.87 8.74
C TYR A 134 -30.83 4.01 9.66
N LEU A 135 -31.31 3.73 10.88
CA LEU A 135 -31.81 4.75 11.82
C LEU A 135 -30.69 5.64 12.38
N PHE A 136 -29.45 5.14 12.42
CA PHE A 136 -28.30 5.85 12.96
C PHE A 136 -27.27 6.25 11.91
N SER A 137 -27.61 6.08 10.62
CA SER A 137 -26.65 6.30 9.54
C SER A 137 -26.21 7.77 9.44
N THR A 138 -24.92 8.00 9.54
CA THR A 138 -24.24 9.29 9.39
C THR A 138 -23.08 9.26 8.39
N GLY A 139 -22.67 8.06 7.93
CA GLY A 139 -21.54 7.86 7.02
C GLY A 139 -21.65 8.62 5.70
N ASN A 140 -22.86 8.77 5.17
CA ASN A 140 -23.11 9.59 3.99
C ASN A 140 -22.66 11.05 4.16
N SER A 141 -22.73 11.60 5.37
CA SER A 141 -22.30 12.97 5.65
C SER A 141 -20.78 13.13 5.50
N TRP A 142 -20.01 12.12 5.94
CA TRP A 142 -18.57 12.13 5.77
C TRP A 142 -18.16 11.83 4.32
N LEU A 143 -18.77 10.82 3.67
CA LEU A 143 -18.46 10.46 2.29
C LEU A 143 -18.69 11.61 1.31
N ASN A 144 -19.68 12.47 1.57
CA ASN A 144 -20.03 13.62 0.73
C ASN A 144 -19.46 14.95 1.24
N SER A 145 -18.62 14.95 2.30
CA SER A 145 -18.00 16.19 2.79
C SER A 145 -17.02 16.77 1.78
N THR A 146 -17.00 18.09 1.63
CA THR A 146 -16.24 18.77 0.58
C THR A 146 -15.25 19.81 1.08
N ASN A 147 -15.37 20.28 2.35
CA ASN A 147 -14.49 21.30 2.90
C ASN A 147 -14.29 21.13 4.42
N PRO A 148 -13.25 20.42 4.86
CA PRO A 148 -12.37 19.58 4.04
C PRO A 148 -13.09 18.33 3.49
N SER A 149 -12.56 17.78 2.39
CA SER A 149 -13.07 16.51 1.86
C SER A 149 -12.60 15.35 2.75
N ARG A 150 -13.54 14.58 3.27
CA ARG A 150 -13.31 13.37 4.07
C ARG A 150 -12.22 13.54 5.13
N PRO A 151 -12.39 14.48 6.08
CA PRO A 151 -11.37 14.75 7.10
C PRO A 151 -11.07 13.52 7.96
N ASP A 152 -9.82 13.42 8.42
CA ASP A 152 -9.39 12.35 9.31
C ASP A 152 -9.91 12.56 10.74
N TRP A 153 -10.95 11.83 11.09
CA TRP A 153 -11.50 11.73 12.45
C TRP A 153 -11.20 10.38 13.11
N VAL A 154 -10.29 9.62 12.52
CA VAL A 154 -9.75 8.37 13.10
C VAL A 154 -8.53 8.67 13.95
N THR A 155 -7.57 9.46 13.45
CA THR A 155 -6.36 9.83 14.22
C THR A 155 -6.59 10.98 15.19
N SER A 156 -7.68 11.73 15.02
CA SER A 156 -8.14 12.77 15.93
C SER A 156 -9.58 12.51 16.38
N THR A 157 -10.03 13.24 17.39
CA THR A 157 -11.37 13.15 17.95
C THR A 157 -11.94 14.54 18.08
N GLU A 158 -13.17 14.77 17.64
CA GLU A 158 -13.86 16.04 17.81
C GLU A 158 -14.64 16.06 19.12
N PRO A 159 -14.48 17.11 19.96
CA PRO A 159 -15.16 17.19 21.26
C PRO A 159 -16.62 17.71 21.09
N THR A 160 -17.42 16.96 20.33
CA THR A 160 -18.84 17.25 20.12
C THR A 160 -19.61 15.98 19.77
N ASP A 161 -20.85 15.91 20.18
CA ASP A 161 -21.86 14.91 19.86
C ASP A 161 -22.77 15.33 18.69
N GLN A 162 -22.51 16.50 18.08
CA GLN A 162 -23.40 17.11 17.08
C GLN A 162 -22.87 17.05 15.65
N ASP A 163 -21.60 16.77 15.43
CA ASP A 163 -21.03 16.76 14.07
C ASP A 163 -21.20 15.40 13.39
N VAL A 164 -22.18 15.33 12.53
CA VAL A 164 -22.49 14.13 11.72
C VAL A 164 -21.36 13.73 10.76
N VAL A 165 -20.41 14.63 10.46
CA VAL A 165 -19.26 14.31 9.59
C VAL A 165 -18.22 13.52 10.38
N SER A 166 -17.84 13.99 11.56
CA SER A 166 -16.86 13.29 12.41
C SER A 166 -17.42 11.96 12.91
N ILE A 167 -18.68 11.93 13.34
CA ILE A 167 -19.37 10.70 13.78
C ILE A 167 -19.47 9.71 12.61
N GLY A 168 -19.81 10.19 11.40
CA GLY A 168 -19.93 9.36 10.21
C GLY A 168 -18.61 8.71 9.79
N CYS A 169 -17.49 9.43 9.93
CA CYS A 169 -16.14 8.87 9.75
C CYS A 169 -15.92 7.71 10.72
N GLY A 170 -16.20 7.93 12.02
CA GLY A 170 -16.01 6.94 13.07
C GLY A 170 -16.90 5.70 12.88
N SER A 171 -18.18 5.89 12.55
CA SER A 171 -19.14 4.78 12.30
C SER A 171 -18.72 3.90 11.12
N LEU A 172 -18.31 4.51 10.00
CA LEU A 172 -17.76 3.76 8.86
C LEU A 172 -16.47 3.04 9.22
N PHE A 173 -15.58 3.70 9.99
CA PHE A 173 -14.30 3.10 10.38
C PHE A 173 -14.48 1.90 11.32
N LEU A 174 -15.39 1.96 12.28
CA LEU A 174 -15.70 0.82 13.16
C LEU A 174 -16.28 -0.37 12.37
N ASN A 175 -17.17 -0.11 11.41
CA ASN A 175 -17.67 -1.14 10.52
C ASN A 175 -16.56 -1.70 9.61
N TYR A 176 -15.60 -0.87 9.16
CA TYR A 176 -14.41 -1.31 8.44
C TYR A 176 -13.59 -2.30 9.26
N LEU A 177 -13.32 -1.99 10.55
CA LEU A 177 -12.60 -2.90 11.42
C LEU A 177 -13.32 -4.25 11.58
N ALA A 178 -14.64 -4.22 11.76
CA ALA A 178 -15.42 -5.43 12.01
C ALA A 178 -15.69 -6.26 10.75
N TYR A 179 -16.10 -5.63 9.65
CA TYR A 179 -16.63 -6.34 8.48
C TYR A 179 -15.68 -6.39 7.29
N GLN A 180 -14.66 -5.53 7.25
CA GLN A 180 -13.61 -5.60 6.23
C GLN A 180 -12.38 -6.34 6.75
N LEU A 181 -12.02 -6.13 8.02
CA LEU A 181 -10.80 -6.69 8.61
C LEU A 181 -11.06 -7.86 9.56
N ASP A 182 -12.32 -8.29 9.70
CA ASP A 182 -12.76 -9.44 10.51
C ASP A 182 -12.39 -9.39 12.00
N PHE A 183 -12.18 -8.18 12.58
CA PHE A 183 -12.04 -8.06 14.02
C PHE A 183 -13.39 -8.30 14.72
N SER A 184 -13.39 -9.11 15.78
CA SER A 184 -14.59 -9.26 16.59
C SER A 184 -14.95 -7.94 17.30
N TRP A 185 -16.23 -7.69 17.50
CA TRP A 185 -16.68 -6.52 18.26
C TRP A 185 -16.11 -6.49 19.67
N THR A 186 -15.91 -7.65 20.30
CA THR A 186 -15.27 -7.76 21.61
C THR A 186 -13.80 -7.30 21.56
N ASP A 187 -13.06 -7.62 20.50
CA ASP A 187 -11.69 -7.16 20.32
C ASP A 187 -11.64 -5.64 20.09
N ILE A 188 -12.52 -5.12 19.21
CA ILE A 188 -12.60 -3.68 18.90
C ILE A 188 -12.92 -2.88 20.18
N VAL A 189 -13.96 -3.26 20.90
CA VAL A 189 -14.36 -2.65 22.17
C VAL A 189 -13.25 -2.81 23.22
N GLY A 190 -12.64 -4.00 23.29
CA GLY A 190 -11.53 -4.31 24.17
C GLY A 190 -10.27 -3.47 23.91
N ALA A 191 -10.05 -3.05 22.65
CA ALA A 191 -8.96 -2.18 22.23
C ALA A 191 -9.27 -0.68 22.40
N GLY A 192 -10.48 -0.31 22.82
CA GLY A 192 -10.95 1.08 22.93
C GLY A 192 -9.91 2.03 23.53
N ALA A 193 -9.77 3.23 22.93
CA ALA A 193 -8.74 4.22 23.25
C ALA A 193 -9.25 5.65 22.97
N PRO A 194 -8.50 6.70 23.38
CA PRO A 194 -8.91 8.09 23.18
C PRO A 194 -9.17 8.50 21.72
N THR A 195 -8.54 7.82 20.75
CA THR A 195 -8.86 7.96 19.32
C THR A 195 -9.09 6.61 18.68
N LEU A 196 -9.85 6.56 17.58
CA LEU A 196 -10.06 5.32 16.81
C LEU A 196 -8.76 4.81 16.18
N GLY A 197 -7.82 5.69 15.84
CA GLY A 197 -6.49 5.33 15.37
C GLY A 197 -5.65 4.61 16.43
N GLN A 198 -5.77 5.02 17.70
CA GLN A 198 -5.15 4.32 18.83
C GLN A 198 -5.83 2.96 19.09
N THR A 199 -7.16 2.89 18.94
CA THR A 199 -7.90 1.61 18.96
C THR A 199 -7.38 0.67 17.89
N ALA A 200 -7.23 1.13 16.65
CA ALA A 200 -6.67 0.35 15.55
C ALA A 200 -5.22 -0.08 15.80
N SER A 201 -4.40 0.82 16.38
CA SER A 201 -3.01 0.49 16.76
C SER A 201 -2.94 -0.60 17.83
N ALA A 202 -3.86 -0.60 18.79
CA ALA A 202 -3.98 -1.66 19.80
C ALA A 202 -4.40 -3.01 19.20
N LEU A 203 -5.09 -3.00 18.06
CA LEU A 203 -5.41 -4.18 17.24
C LEU A 203 -4.25 -4.61 16.31
N GLY A 204 -3.10 -3.90 16.34
CA GLY A 204 -1.92 -4.22 15.53
C GLY A 204 -1.89 -3.55 14.15
N LEU A 205 -2.83 -2.66 13.83
CA LEU A 205 -2.89 -1.97 12.55
C LEU A 205 -1.97 -0.75 12.53
N GLN A 206 -1.26 -0.57 11.40
CA GLN A 206 -0.49 0.63 11.10
C GLN A 206 -1.19 1.38 9.96
N ASN A 207 -1.17 2.72 10.00
CA ASN A 207 -1.76 3.58 8.95
C ASN A 207 -3.26 3.32 8.66
N ALA A 208 -4.01 2.85 9.65
CA ALA A 208 -5.37 2.34 9.47
C ALA A 208 -6.33 3.35 8.80
N PHE A 209 -6.19 4.66 9.05
CA PHE A 209 -7.00 5.68 8.37
C PHE A 209 -6.68 5.75 6.87
N ASN A 210 -5.41 5.70 6.50
CA ASN A 210 -5.02 5.79 5.08
C ASN A 210 -5.54 4.59 4.29
N ASP A 211 -5.43 3.37 4.85
CA ASP A 211 -5.92 2.15 4.21
C ASP A 211 -7.46 2.18 4.06
N PHE A 212 -8.17 2.59 5.12
CA PHE A 212 -9.62 2.79 5.11
C PHE A 212 -10.05 3.85 4.08
N ALA A 213 -9.42 5.02 4.09
CA ALA A 213 -9.75 6.11 3.18
C ALA A 213 -9.44 5.75 1.72
N ALA A 214 -8.34 5.04 1.46
CA ALA A 214 -7.97 4.57 0.13
C ALA A 214 -8.98 3.53 -0.40
N LEU A 215 -9.39 2.56 0.43
CA LEU A 215 -10.42 1.59 0.07
C LEU A 215 -11.73 2.30 -0.30
N LEU A 216 -12.21 3.18 0.56
CA LEU A 216 -13.45 3.92 0.28
C LEU A 216 -13.35 4.85 -0.93
N ALA A 217 -12.18 5.46 -1.19
CA ALA A 217 -11.99 6.31 -2.36
C ALA A 217 -12.04 5.53 -3.68
N ARG A 218 -11.58 4.28 -3.70
CA ARG A 218 -11.71 3.41 -4.88
C ARG A 218 -13.16 3.09 -5.23
N HIS A 219 -13.98 2.76 -4.22
CA HIS A 219 -15.37 2.36 -4.43
C HIS A 219 -16.34 3.55 -4.48
N PHE A 220 -16.01 4.62 -3.79
CA PHE A 220 -16.80 5.84 -3.66
C PHE A 220 -15.91 7.06 -3.94
N PRO A 221 -15.58 7.39 -5.20
CA PRO A 221 -14.66 8.47 -5.53
C PRO A 221 -15.05 9.81 -4.89
N PRO A 222 -14.11 10.58 -4.29
CA PRO A 222 -14.38 11.90 -3.77
C PRO A 222 -14.97 12.84 -4.84
N GLY A 223 -15.94 13.68 -4.45
CA GLY A 223 -16.62 14.59 -5.37
C GLY A 223 -17.76 13.95 -6.17
N THR A 224 -17.97 12.65 -6.09
CA THR A 224 -19.15 11.96 -6.61
C THR A 224 -20.15 11.77 -5.46
N PRO A 225 -21.42 12.21 -5.58
CA PRO A 225 -22.40 12.00 -4.53
C PRO A 225 -22.59 10.50 -4.24
N VAL A 226 -22.49 10.14 -2.97
CA VAL A 226 -22.65 8.78 -2.47
C VAL A 226 -23.91 8.70 -1.62
N TYR A 227 -24.67 7.63 -1.79
CA TYR A 227 -25.80 7.29 -0.93
C TYR A 227 -25.70 5.82 -0.51
N LEU A 228 -25.35 5.60 0.74
CA LEU A 228 -25.39 4.28 1.38
C LEU A 228 -26.70 4.13 2.14
N PRO A 229 -27.32 2.95 2.15
CA PRO A 229 -28.53 2.69 2.93
C PRO A 229 -28.28 2.71 4.45
N ASP A 230 -27.05 2.37 4.87
CA ASP A 230 -26.58 2.43 6.25
C ASP A 230 -25.04 2.63 6.28
N ASP A 231 -24.45 2.65 7.47
CA ASP A 231 -23.00 2.89 7.67
C ASP A 231 -22.15 1.62 7.53
N ASN A 232 -22.66 0.54 6.95
CA ASN A 232 -21.90 -0.69 6.72
C ASN A 232 -21.88 -1.11 5.25
N PRO A 233 -21.04 -0.49 4.40
CA PRO A 233 -20.85 -0.94 3.02
C PRO A 233 -19.96 -2.20 2.91
N PHE A 234 -19.37 -2.68 4.00
CA PHE A 234 -18.36 -3.72 4.00
C PHE A 234 -18.96 -5.15 4.05
N PRO A 235 -18.25 -6.17 3.53
CA PRO A 235 -16.92 -6.05 2.89
C PRO A 235 -17.03 -5.45 1.49
N LEU A 236 -16.05 -4.59 1.16
CA LEU A 236 -15.83 -4.10 -0.19
C LEU A 236 -14.71 -4.93 -0.84
N PRO A 237 -14.79 -5.25 -2.16
CA PRO A 237 -13.69 -5.92 -2.84
C PRO A 237 -12.38 -5.16 -2.65
N ASP A 238 -11.35 -5.83 -2.14
CA ASP A 238 -10.04 -5.24 -1.87
C ASP A 238 -8.92 -6.13 -2.39
N PRO A 239 -8.77 -6.28 -3.73
CA PRO A 239 -7.55 -6.84 -4.27
C PRO A 239 -6.41 -5.87 -3.98
N SER A 240 -5.28 -6.39 -3.54
CA SER A 240 -4.03 -5.65 -3.37
C SER A 240 -2.97 -6.34 -4.21
N LEU A 241 -2.92 -5.94 -5.48
CA LEU A 241 -2.11 -6.59 -6.50
C LEU A 241 -0.68 -6.07 -6.46
N TYR A 242 0.30 -6.97 -6.55
CA TYR A 242 1.68 -6.54 -6.58
C TYR A 242 2.59 -7.46 -7.40
N ILE A 243 3.70 -6.88 -7.82
CA ILE A 243 4.87 -7.54 -8.39
C ILE A 243 6.05 -7.11 -7.54
N ARG A 244 6.80 -8.04 -6.97
CA ARG A 244 7.88 -7.73 -6.04
C ARG A 244 8.98 -6.90 -6.70
N HIS A 245 9.49 -5.91 -5.99
CA HIS A 245 10.63 -5.09 -6.40
C HIS A 245 11.97 -5.82 -6.19
N ASN A 246 12.03 -6.69 -5.19
CA ASN A 246 13.19 -7.52 -4.86
C ASN A 246 12.75 -8.76 -4.07
N LEU A 247 13.69 -9.62 -3.72
CA LEU A 247 13.39 -10.86 -2.98
C LEU A 247 12.83 -10.65 -1.57
N ALA A 248 13.11 -9.51 -0.93
CA ALA A 248 12.63 -9.20 0.41
C ALA A 248 11.25 -8.50 0.41
N ASP A 249 10.77 -8.10 -0.76
CA ASP A 249 9.46 -7.45 -0.91
C ASP A 249 8.33 -8.47 -0.69
N ASP A 250 7.42 -8.15 0.21
CA ASP A 250 6.25 -8.95 0.55
C ASP A 250 4.92 -8.24 0.21
N GLY A 251 4.99 -7.12 -0.52
CA GLY A 251 3.85 -6.31 -0.90
C GLY A 251 3.36 -5.35 0.19
N THR A 252 4.05 -5.22 1.33
CA THR A 252 3.62 -4.34 2.44
C THR A 252 4.32 -2.98 2.44
N SER A 253 5.60 -2.94 2.13
CA SER A 253 6.40 -1.71 2.11
C SER A 253 7.60 -1.88 1.20
N HIS A 254 8.09 -0.75 0.67
CA HIS A 254 9.29 -0.76 -0.15
C HIS A 254 10.53 -0.85 0.75
N THR A 255 11.07 -2.05 0.87
CA THR A 255 12.36 -2.32 1.51
C THR A 255 13.33 -2.87 0.48
N GLY A 256 14.58 -2.38 0.49
CA GLY A 256 15.59 -2.81 -0.47
C GLY A 256 15.47 -2.14 -1.84
N PRO A 257 16.12 -2.71 -2.88
CA PRO A 257 16.17 -2.12 -4.21
C PRO A 257 14.83 -2.17 -4.95
N LEU A 258 14.51 -1.10 -5.69
CA LEU A 258 13.29 -0.99 -6.48
C LEU A 258 13.35 -1.70 -7.84
N SER A 259 14.55 -2.05 -8.32
CA SER A 259 14.79 -2.49 -9.70
C SER A 259 15.45 -3.86 -9.83
N GLU A 260 15.25 -4.73 -8.86
CA GLU A 260 15.77 -6.11 -8.84
C GLU A 260 14.64 -7.14 -8.77
N SER A 261 13.53 -6.87 -9.46
CA SER A 261 12.35 -7.74 -9.43
C SER A 261 12.68 -9.19 -9.77
N PRO A 262 12.42 -10.14 -8.87
CA PRO A 262 12.52 -11.55 -9.18
C PRO A 262 11.32 -12.05 -10.00
N ASP A 263 10.25 -11.26 -10.08
CA ASP A 263 8.96 -11.63 -10.64
C ASP A 263 8.82 -11.29 -12.14
N ILE A 264 9.82 -10.61 -12.70
CA ILE A 264 9.95 -10.40 -14.14
C ILE A 264 11.01 -11.37 -14.67
N ILE A 265 10.60 -12.43 -15.35
CA ILE A 265 11.47 -13.51 -15.81
C ILE A 265 11.53 -13.49 -17.33
N VAL A 266 12.72 -13.32 -17.89
CA VAL A 266 12.93 -13.24 -19.35
C VAL A 266 13.65 -14.48 -19.83
N LYS A 267 13.09 -15.15 -20.84
CA LYS A 267 13.60 -16.40 -21.38
C LYS A 267 13.77 -16.34 -22.89
N ASN A 268 14.80 -16.95 -23.38
CA ASN A 268 15.07 -17.09 -24.82
C ASN A 268 14.21 -18.18 -25.46
N ASN A 269 13.58 -19.03 -24.68
CA ASN A 269 12.72 -20.12 -25.15
C ASN A 269 11.42 -20.17 -24.33
N THR A 270 10.38 -20.78 -24.93
CA THR A 270 9.13 -21.04 -24.21
C THR A 270 9.34 -22.07 -23.09
N VAL A 271 8.62 -21.88 -22.01
CA VAL A 271 8.54 -22.81 -20.86
C VAL A 271 7.22 -23.56 -20.94
N ALA A 272 7.26 -24.88 -20.90
CA ALA A 272 6.08 -25.72 -21.16
C ALA A 272 5.01 -25.63 -20.05
N ASN A 273 5.39 -25.37 -18.82
CA ASN A 273 4.48 -25.20 -17.68
C ASN A 273 5.03 -24.10 -16.75
N PRO A 274 4.83 -22.83 -17.09
CA PRO A 274 5.38 -21.71 -16.32
C PRO A 274 4.90 -21.70 -14.88
N GLN A 275 3.62 -21.97 -14.62
CA GLN A 275 3.07 -22.02 -13.28
C GLN A 275 3.82 -23.05 -12.41
N ALA A 276 3.98 -24.28 -12.87
CA ALA A 276 4.68 -25.31 -12.10
C ALA A 276 6.18 -25.02 -11.95
N THR A 277 6.79 -24.37 -12.94
CA THR A 277 8.22 -24.04 -12.95
C THR A 277 8.54 -22.91 -11.98
N TYR A 278 7.79 -21.81 -12.06
CA TYR A 278 8.12 -20.54 -11.40
C TYR A 278 7.35 -20.27 -10.10
N SER A 279 6.44 -21.15 -9.70
CA SER A 279 5.74 -21.06 -8.40
C SER A 279 6.37 -21.91 -7.28
N THR A 280 7.47 -22.60 -7.55
CA THR A 280 8.16 -23.39 -6.53
C THR A 280 8.85 -22.50 -5.49
N PRO A 281 8.98 -22.91 -4.22
CA PRO A 281 9.70 -22.14 -3.22
C PRO A 281 11.14 -21.78 -3.62
N ALA A 282 11.82 -22.67 -4.32
CA ALA A 282 13.18 -22.42 -4.82
C ALA A 282 13.20 -21.30 -5.86
N SER A 283 12.27 -21.32 -6.83
CA SER A 283 12.17 -20.30 -7.86
C SER A 283 11.66 -18.96 -7.31
N ILE A 284 10.70 -18.98 -6.37
CA ILE A 284 10.21 -17.77 -5.69
C ILE A 284 11.33 -17.08 -4.91
N GLY A 285 12.25 -17.84 -4.33
CA GLY A 285 13.42 -17.35 -3.61
C GLY A 285 14.63 -17.04 -4.50
N SER A 286 14.48 -17.03 -5.83
CA SER A 286 15.56 -16.80 -6.78
C SER A 286 15.34 -15.51 -7.59
N ASP A 287 16.41 -14.76 -7.80
CA ASP A 287 16.51 -13.61 -8.70
C ASP A 287 17.22 -13.93 -10.03
N THR A 288 17.61 -15.19 -10.23
CA THR A 288 18.45 -15.64 -11.36
C THR A 288 17.70 -16.51 -12.38
N GLU A 289 16.37 -16.49 -12.38
CA GLU A 289 15.55 -17.28 -13.32
C GLU A 289 15.66 -16.80 -14.77
N SER A 290 15.91 -15.51 -15.00
CA SER A 290 16.07 -14.93 -16.33
C SER A 290 17.33 -15.42 -17.02
N ASP A 291 17.26 -15.57 -18.34
CA ASP A 291 18.43 -15.76 -19.18
C ASP A 291 19.28 -14.47 -19.17
N PRO A 292 20.61 -14.56 -19.34
CA PRO A 292 21.51 -13.42 -19.19
C PRO A 292 21.29 -12.34 -20.26
N ASP A 293 20.98 -12.75 -21.50
CA ASP A 293 20.86 -11.87 -22.64
C ASP A 293 19.58 -12.11 -23.43
N VAL A 294 19.04 -11.04 -23.99
CA VAL A 294 17.99 -11.10 -25.03
C VAL A 294 18.65 -11.40 -26.37
N LEU A 295 18.05 -12.30 -27.13
CA LEU A 295 18.50 -12.69 -28.47
C LEU A 295 17.65 -12.00 -29.54
N ASP A 296 18.28 -11.36 -30.52
CA ASP A 296 17.61 -10.65 -31.63
C ASP A 296 17.25 -11.56 -32.82
N GLY A 297 17.83 -12.73 -32.89
CA GLY A 297 17.60 -13.72 -33.96
C GLY A 297 16.33 -14.55 -33.84
N GLN A 298 15.58 -14.37 -32.75
CA GLN A 298 14.38 -15.14 -32.41
C GLN A 298 13.47 -14.37 -31.47
N PRO A 299 12.20 -14.78 -31.26
CA PRO A 299 11.39 -14.21 -30.19
C PRO A 299 11.96 -14.58 -28.82
N ASN A 300 11.75 -13.68 -27.85
CA ASN A 300 12.01 -13.91 -26.43
C ASN A 300 10.68 -13.87 -25.67
N TYR A 301 10.66 -14.36 -24.44
CA TYR A 301 9.44 -14.56 -23.68
C TYR A 301 9.58 -13.96 -22.28
N VAL A 302 8.59 -13.17 -21.88
CA VAL A 302 8.53 -12.57 -20.54
C VAL A 302 7.45 -13.28 -19.73
N TYR A 303 7.85 -13.86 -18.61
CA TYR A 303 6.95 -14.45 -17.63
C TYR A 303 6.84 -13.52 -16.43
N LEU A 304 5.61 -13.23 -16.00
CA LEU A 304 5.33 -12.39 -14.87
C LEU A 304 4.74 -13.22 -13.73
N ARG A 305 5.26 -13.05 -12.53
CA ARG A 305 4.63 -13.50 -11.29
C ARG A 305 3.78 -12.38 -10.74
N VAL A 306 2.53 -12.67 -10.48
CA VAL A 306 1.58 -11.73 -9.90
C VAL A 306 1.09 -12.26 -8.56
N TRP A 307 0.95 -11.37 -7.62
CA TRP A 307 0.56 -11.67 -6.25
C TRP A 307 -0.66 -10.83 -5.87
N ASN A 308 -1.44 -11.36 -4.93
CA ASN A 308 -2.55 -10.65 -4.34
C ASN A 308 -2.50 -10.77 -2.81
N ARG A 309 -2.27 -9.64 -2.15
CA ARG A 309 -2.25 -9.53 -0.69
C ARG A 309 -3.62 -9.21 -0.11
N GLY A 310 -4.57 -8.81 -0.96
CA GLY A 310 -5.92 -8.47 -0.58
C GLY A 310 -6.72 -9.65 -0.04
N THR A 311 -7.98 -9.41 0.24
CA THR A 311 -8.92 -10.40 0.78
C THR A 311 -9.69 -11.14 -0.32
N ASP A 312 -9.76 -10.57 -1.52
CA ASP A 312 -10.57 -11.08 -2.62
C ASP A 312 -9.73 -11.55 -3.79
N ALA A 313 -10.16 -12.63 -4.44
CA ALA A 313 -9.59 -13.07 -5.69
C ALA A 313 -9.88 -12.06 -6.81
N ALA A 314 -8.95 -11.89 -7.73
CA ALA A 314 -9.03 -10.87 -8.75
C ALA A 314 -8.73 -11.37 -10.16
N ASN A 315 -9.53 -10.92 -11.15
CA ASN A 315 -9.12 -10.93 -12.55
C ASN A 315 -8.09 -9.81 -12.76
N VAL A 316 -6.96 -10.12 -13.37
CA VAL A 316 -5.82 -9.20 -13.43
C VAL A 316 -5.25 -9.12 -14.82
N THR A 317 -4.89 -7.92 -15.25
CA THR A 317 -4.04 -7.67 -16.42
C THR A 317 -2.65 -7.27 -15.94
N ALA A 318 -1.63 -7.99 -16.39
CA ALA A 318 -0.24 -7.59 -16.22
C ALA A 318 0.36 -7.19 -17.57
N THR A 319 1.10 -6.09 -17.58
CA THR A 319 1.72 -5.53 -18.79
C THR A 319 3.23 -5.52 -18.64
N ALA A 320 3.95 -6.00 -19.64
CA ALA A 320 5.41 -5.97 -19.70
C ALA A 320 5.89 -4.92 -20.70
N TYR A 321 6.93 -4.19 -20.29
CA TYR A 321 7.66 -3.23 -21.11
C TYR A 321 9.15 -3.53 -21.06
N TRP A 322 9.88 -3.04 -22.05
CA TRP A 322 11.33 -3.01 -22.05
C TRP A 322 11.85 -1.56 -22.14
N SER A 323 13.06 -1.34 -21.66
CA SER A 323 13.81 -0.10 -21.76
C SER A 323 15.30 -0.39 -21.94
N PRO A 324 16.08 0.50 -22.57
CA PRO A 324 17.53 0.44 -22.47
C PRO A 324 17.99 0.43 -21.02
N PRO A 325 19.09 -0.27 -20.65
CA PRO A 325 19.61 -0.27 -19.30
C PRO A 325 19.97 1.15 -18.85
N ALA A 326 19.35 1.61 -17.77
CA ALA A 326 19.56 2.97 -17.26
C ALA A 326 19.54 3.01 -15.74
N THR A 327 20.26 3.96 -15.13
CA THR A 327 20.21 4.17 -13.68
C THR A 327 18.83 4.65 -13.21
N LEU A 328 18.09 5.37 -14.05
CA LEU A 328 16.71 5.78 -13.84
C LEU A 328 15.90 5.44 -15.10
N VAL A 329 14.84 4.64 -14.94
CA VAL A 329 13.95 4.23 -16.01
C VAL A 329 12.62 4.95 -15.85
N THR A 330 12.41 6.00 -16.64
CA THR A 330 11.21 6.84 -16.60
C THR A 330 10.11 6.30 -17.53
N PRO A 331 8.82 6.62 -17.33
CA PRO A 331 7.72 6.16 -18.17
C PRO A 331 7.91 6.42 -19.67
N GLY A 332 8.53 7.52 -20.06
CA GLY A 332 8.84 7.83 -21.46
C GLY A 332 9.85 6.90 -22.13
N MET A 333 10.53 6.05 -21.37
CA MET A 333 11.49 5.06 -21.88
C MET A 333 10.86 3.66 -22.05
N TRP A 334 9.61 3.47 -21.62
CA TRP A 334 8.96 2.15 -21.64
C TRP A 334 8.42 1.84 -23.04
N ASN A 335 8.87 0.73 -23.60
CA ASN A 335 8.41 0.21 -24.88
C ASN A 335 7.58 -1.05 -24.60
N LEU A 336 6.33 -1.06 -25.05
CA LEU A 336 5.42 -2.17 -24.80
C LEU A 336 5.94 -3.48 -25.43
N ILE A 337 5.99 -4.54 -24.62
CA ILE A 337 6.20 -5.91 -25.11
C ILE A 337 4.84 -6.58 -25.32
N GLY A 338 3.95 -6.53 -24.34
CA GLY A 338 2.63 -7.13 -24.41
C GLY A 338 1.98 -7.28 -23.03
N THR A 339 0.85 -7.99 -23.02
CA THR A 339 0.04 -8.19 -21.80
C THR A 339 -0.22 -9.67 -21.54
N ALA A 340 -0.40 -10.03 -20.28
CA ALA A 340 -0.92 -11.31 -19.83
C ALA A 340 -2.21 -11.11 -19.03
N GLN A 341 -3.18 -12.03 -19.19
CA GLN A 341 -4.43 -12.03 -18.45
C GLN A 341 -4.40 -13.18 -17.45
N PHE A 342 -4.79 -12.88 -16.21
CA PHE A 342 -4.96 -13.85 -15.15
C PHE A 342 -6.45 -13.88 -14.77
N ALA A 343 -7.10 -15.01 -14.98
CA ALA A 343 -8.54 -15.13 -14.71
C ALA A 343 -8.86 -15.11 -13.23
N ASP A 344 -7.90 -15.54 -12.40
CA ASP A 344 -8.08 -15.62 -10.95
C ASP A 344 -6.70 -15.55 -10.28
N VAL A 345 -6.42 -14.43 -9.61
CA VAL A 345 -5.26 -14.29 -8.72
C VAL A 345 -5.79 -14.37 -7.28
N PRO A 346 -5.63 -15.54 -6.61
CA PRO A 346 -6.23 -15.77 -5.32
C PRO A 346 -5.60 -14.89 -4.24
N PRO A 347 -6.36 -14.57 -3.17
CA PRO A 347 -5.84 -13.85 -2.02
C PRO A 347 -4.84 -14.70 -1.24
N GLY A 348 -4.17 -14.07 -0.26
CA GLY A 348 -3.29 -14.80 0.67
C GLY A 348 -1.89 -15.06 0.16
N ARG A 349 -1.40 -14.22 -0.76
CA ARG A 349 -0.01 -14.26 -1.26
C ARG A 349 0.36 -15.55 -2.02
N LEU A 350 -0.60 -16.12 -2.72
CA LEU A 350 -0.35 -17.23 -3.63
C LEU A 350 0.03 -16.68 -5.00
N VAL A 351 1.22 -17.08 -5.49
CA VAL A 351 1.73 -16.58 -6.77
C VAL A 351 0.98 -17.18 -7.95
N GLN A 352 0.62 -16.33 -8.91
CA GLN A 352 0.20 -16.73 -10.25
C GLN A 352 1.27 -16.34 -11.27
N VAL A 353 1.51 -17.19 -12.24
CA VAL A 353 2.51 -16.99 -13.29
C VAL A 353 1.81 -16.90 -14.63
N SER A 354 2.21 -15.97 -15.48
CA SER A 354 1.64 -15.84 -16.83
C SER A 354 1.85 -17.11 -17.65
N ASP A 355 0.76 -17.65 -18.21
CA ASP A 355 0.76 -18.83 -19.07
C ASP A 355 -0.24 -18.60 -20.21
N PRO A 356 0.23 -18.51 -21.45
CA PRO A 356 1.62 -18.53 -21.89
C PRO A 356 2.42 -17.30 -21.46
N GLY A 357 3.75 -17.36 -21.59
CA GLY A 357 4.61 -16.17 -21.45
C GLY A 357 4.29 -15.13 -22.53
N ILE A 358 4.48 -13.86 -22.19
CA ILE A 358 4.32 -12.74 -23.12
C ILE A 358 5.43 -12.82 -24.16
N THR A 359 5.07 -12.93 -25.44
CA THR A 359 6.04 -13.01 -26.53
C THR A 359 6.57 -11.61 -26.86
N TRP A 360 7.89 -11.43 -26.75
CA TRP A 360 8.56 -10.29 -27.34
C TRP A 360 9.01 -10.70 -28.75
N ALA A 361 8.31 -10.17 -29.74
CA ALA A 361 8.51 -10.59 -31.13
C ALA A 361 9.91 -10.21 -31.64
N GLN A 362 10.53 -11.06 -32.42
CA GLN A 362 11.87 -10.83 -33.00
C GLN A 362 12.00 -9.47 -33.69
N ALA A 363 10.96 -9.03 -34.38
CA ALA A 363 10.97 -7.77 -35.13
C ALA A 363 11.02 -6.52 -34.24
N ASP A 364 10.64 -6.66 -32.95
CA ASP A 364 10.54 -5.57 -31.98
C ASP A 364 11.78 -5.50 -31.07
N ILE A 365 12.72 -6.45 -31.23
CA ILE A 365 13.97 -6.47 -30.46
C ILE A 365 15.00 -5.62 -31.19
N PRO A 366 15.46 -4.50 -30.61
CA PRO A 366 16.33 -3.54 -31.32
C PRO A 366 17.76 -4.07 -31.52
N ALA A 367 18.27 -4.86 -30.60
CA ALA A 367 19.61 -5.47 -30.65
C ALA A 367 19.72 -6.60 -29.60
N PRO A 368 20.68 -7.55 -29.74
CA PRO A 368 20.95 -8.50 -28.66
C PRO A 368 21.59 -7.78 -27.45
N GLY A 369 21.40 -8.33 -26.25
CA GLY A 369 22.06 -7.86 -25.03
C GLY A 369 21.15 -7.69 -23.83
N HIS A 370 21.57 -6.81 -22.92
CA HIS A 370 20.88 -6.52 -21.68
C HIS A 370 19.86 -5.40 -21.84
N TYR A 371 18.71 -5.59 -21.19
CA TYR A 371 17.63 -4.61 -21.14
C TYR A 371 17.08 -4.46 -19.72
N CYS A 372 16.52 -3.31 -19.41
CA CYS A 372 15.68 -3.13 -18.25
C CYS A 372 14.24 -3.54 -18.64
N PHE A 373 13.57 -4.25 -17.75
CA PHE A 373 12.17 -4.62 -17.91
C PHE A 373 11.33 -3.94 -16.85
N VAL A 374 10.16 -3.48 -17.24
CA VAL A 374 9.16 -2.91 -16.35
C VAL A 374 7.89 -3.75 -16.47
N ALA A 375 7.24 -4.01 -15.36
CA ALA A 375 5.95 -4.65 -15.35
C ALA A 375 4.97 -3.87 -14.47
N THR A 376 3.74 -3.77 -14.94
CA THR A 376 2.62 -3.22 -14.18
C THR A 376 1.53 -4.26 -14.06
N VAL A 377 0.76 -4.21 -12.98
CA VAL A 377 -0.34 -5.13 -12.73
C VAL A 377 -1.54 -4.38 -12.18
N GLY A 378 -2.75 -4.79 -12.58
CA GLY A 378 -3.95 -4.16 -12.07
C GLY A 378 -5.24 -4.73 -12.65
N ASN A 379 -6.34 -4.22 -12.13
CA ASN A 379 -7.70 -4.45 -12.60
C ASN A 379 -8.56 -3.18 -12.39
N ALA A 380 -9.88 -3.31 -12.39
CA ALA A 380 -10.79 -2.18 -12.20
C ALA A 380 -10.77 -1.65 -10.74
N ASP A 381 -10.54 -2.53 -9.75
CA ASP A 381 -10.60 -2.21 -8.33
C ASP A 381 -9.22 -1.75 -7.79
N ASP A 382 -8.13 -2.28 -8.36
CA ASP A 382 -6.74 -1.90 -8.09
C ASP A 382 -6.05 -1.62 -9.43
N PRO A 383 -6.20 -0.40 -10.01
CA PRO A 383 -5.77 -0.11 -11.36
C PRO A 383 -4.25 -0.03 -11.49
N ALA A 384 -3.73 -0.63 -12.56
CA ALA A 384 -2.33 -0.45 -12.95
C ALA A 384 -2.05 1.04 -13.28
N PRO A 385 -0.82 1.53 -13.04
CA PRO A 385 -0.46 2.88 -13.42
C PRO A 385 -0.48 3.04 -14.95
N ASP A 386 -1.06 4.15 -15.43
CA ASP A 386 -0.92 4.56 -16.83
C ASP A 386 0.40 5.34 -16.99
N PRO A 387 1.36 4.86 -17.79
CA PRO A 387 2.62 5.55 -18.02
C PRO A 387 2.45 6.99 -18.52
N ALA A 388 1.36 7.28 -19.23
CA ALA A 388 1.07 8.59 -19.80
C ALA A 388 0.40 9.57 -18.81
N ALA A 389 -0.08 9.07 -17.68
CA ALA A 389 -0.84 9.89 -16.72
C ALA A 389 0.03 10.72 -15.76
N PHE A 390 1.32 10.37 -15.60
CA PHE A 390 2.20 11.10 -14.70
C PHE A 390 2.54 12.50 -15.23
N ALA A 391 2.04 13.53 -14.56
CA ALA A 391 2.25 14.91 -14.94
C ALA A 391 3.67 15.42 -14.64
N SER A 392 4.35 14.84 -13.63
CA SER A 392 5.69 15.21 -13.20
C SER A 392 6.51 14.02 -12.69
N PHE A 393 7.82 14.22 -12.60
CA PHE A 393 8.72 13.25 -12.01
C PHE A 393 8.45 13.05 -10.50
N ASP A 394 8.12 14.12 -9.78
CA ASP A 394 7.77 14.05 -8.37
C ASP A 394 6.53 13.19 -8.13
N GLU A 395 5.51 13.32 -8.98
CA GLU A 395 4.32 12.47 -8.93
C GLU A 395 4.66 10.99 -9.18
N PHE A 396 5.49 10.72 -10.18
CA PHE A 396 5.97 9.37 -10.46
C PHE A 396 6.74 8.78 -9.27
N VAL A 397 7.68 9.53 -8.67
CA VAL A 397 8.42 9.09 -7.49
C VAL A 397 7.49 8.84 -6.31
N ALA A 398 6.51 9.72 -6.07
CA ALA A 398 5.53 9.51 -5.03
C ALA A 398 4.71 8.23 -5.26
N TYR A 399 4.31 7.98 -6.51
CA TYR A 399 3.56 6.79 -6.88
C TYR A 399 4.32 5.50 -6.62
N ILE A 400 5.58 5.38 -7.10
CA ILE A 400 6.37 4.16 -6.93
C ILE A 400 6.67 3.80 -5.47
N TYR A 401 6.65 4.79 -4.57
CA TYR A 401 6.81 4.57 -3.14
C TYR A 401 5.49 4.30 -2.40
N ALA A 402 4.35 4.61 -3.02
CA ALA A 402 3.03 4.37 -2.43
C ALA A 402 2.36 3.08 -2.92
N HIS A 403 2.80 2.53 -4.08
CA HIS A 403 2.13 1.42 -4.75
C HIS A 403 3.10 0.30 -5.13
N ASN A 404 2.65 -0.94 -5.00
CA ASN A 404 3.42 -2.15 -5.35
C ASN A 404 2.98 -2.79 -6.68
N ASN A 405 2.09 -2.14 -7.42
CA ASN A 405 1.54 -2.65 -8.69
C ASN A 405 2.38 -2.27 -9.93
N ILE A 406 3.60 -1.82 -9.69
CA ILE A 406 4.63 -1.54 -10.69
C ILE A 406 5.97 -2.05 -10.17
N SER A 407 6.79 -2.63 -11.02
CA SER A 407 8.12 -3.10 -10.65
C SER A 407 9.09 -3.10 -11.83
N TRP A 408 10.39 -3.13 -11.54
CA TRP A 408 11.47 -3.15 -12.52
C TRP A 408 12.40 -4.32 -12.32
N ARG A 409 12.99 -4.78 -13.44
CA ARG A 409 14.16 -5.63 -13.43
C ARG A 409 15.28 -4.96 -14.24
N ASN A 410 16.24 -4.39 -13.55
CA ASN A 410 17.48 -3.83 -14.12
C ASN A 410 18.69 -4.54 -13.51
N PHE A 411 18.53 -5.83 -13.34
CA PHE A 411 19.51 -6.76 -12.79
C PHE A 411 20.02 -7.64 -13.92
N ASN A 412 21.30 -7.52 -14.24
CA ASN A 412 21.94 -8.16 -15.38
C ASN A 412 22.94 -9.20 -14.89
N VAL A 413 22.84 -10.43 -15.39
CA VAL A 413 23.80 -11.49 -15.14
C VAL A 413 24.81 -11.48 -16.28
N VAL A 414 26.09 -11.28 -15.98
CA VAL A 414 27.17 -11.20 -16.96
C VAL A 414 28.09 -12.40 -16.78
N SER A 415 28.16 -13.27 -17.79
CA SER A 415 29.07 -14.41 -17.77
C SER A 415 30.51 -13.96 -17.96
N LEU A 416 31.38 -14.36 -17.04
CA LEU A 416 32.83 -14.14 -17.15
C LEU A 416 33.40 -15.23 -18.08
N PRO A 417 33.97 -14.87 -19.24
CA PRO A 417 34.46 -15.88 -20.20
C PRO A 417 35.59 -16.73 -19.60
N HIS A 418 35.55 -18.03 -19.86
CA HIS A 418 36.66 -18.92 -19.57
C HIS A 418 37.81 -18.73 -20.58
N ARG A 419 39.04 -18.87 -20.09
CA ARG A 419 40.20 -18.83 -20.96
C ARG A 419 40.19 -20.07 -21.87
N ARG A 420 39.99 -19.86 -23.18
CA ARG A 420 40.25 -20.91 -24.18
C ARG A 420 41.73 -20.95 -24.50
N PRO A 421 42.37 -22.13 -24.57
CA PRO A 421 43.76 -22.22 -24.95
C PRO A 421 44.02 -21.59 -26.32
N GLY A 422 44.88 -20.55 -26.36
CA GLY A 422 45.27 -19.88 -27.60
C GLY A 422 44.48 -18.60 -27.96
N GLU A 423 43.39 -18.25 -27.21
CA GLU A 423 42.67 -16.99 -27.42
C GLU A 423 43.18 -15.91 -26.43
N PRO A 424 43.37 -14.66 -26.91
CA PRO A 424 43.64 -13.54 -26.01
C PRO A 424 42.39 -13.33 -25.12
N PHE A 425 42.61 -13.32 -23.82
CA PHE A 425 41.56 -13.07 -22.86
C PHE A 425 41.10 -11.61 -22.96
N PRO A 426 39.78 -11.30 -22.98
CA PRO A 426 39.37 -9.92 -22.83
C PRO A 426 39.87 -9.38 -21.49
N GLU A 427 40.72 -8.38 -21.55
CA GLU A 427 41.32 -7.77 -20.35
C GLU A 427 40.24 -7.19 -19.43
N PHE A 428 39.14 -6.73 -20.04
CA PHE A 428 37.99 -6.12 -19.33
C PHE A 428 36.66 -6.69 -19.84
N VAL A 429 35.72 -6.85 -18.92
CA VAL A 429 34.30 -6.98 -19.24
C VAL A 429 33.71 -5.58 -19.35
N GLU A 430 32.97 -5.29 -20.40
CA GLU A 430 32.33 -4.01 -20.64
C GLU A 430 30.82 -4.13 -20.67
N ALA A 431 30.12 -3.17 -20.02
CA ALA A 431 28.67 -3.06 -20.07
C ALA A 431 28.28 -1.60 -20.35
N ARG A 432 27.42 -1.42 -21.36
CA ARG A 432 26.85 -0.10 -21.70
C ARG A 432 25.60 0.15 -20.88
N PHE A 433 25.43 1.35 -20.36
CA PHE A 433 24.22 1.80 -19.66
C PHE A 433 24.00 3.31 -19.83
N LEU A 434 22.84 3.78 -19.40
CA LEU A 434 22.48 5.19 -19.44
C LEU A 434 22.42 5.76 -18.01
N ILE A 435 22.95 6.98 -17.84
CA ILE A 435 22.61 7.82 -16.70
C ILE A 435 21.59 8.84 -17.22
N THR A 436 20.38 8.79 -16.67
CA THR A 436 19.22 9.52 -17.20
C THR A 436 18.69 10.53 -16.20
N GLY A 437 18.24 11.70 -16.69
CA GLY A 437 17.48 12.69 -15.94
C GLY A 437 15.97 12.42 -15.99
N ALA A 438 15.23 13.19 -15.21
CA ALA A 438 13.77 13.23 -15.30
C ALA A 438 13.32 13.81 -16.65
N TRP A 439 12.06 13.57 -17.02
CA TRP A 439 11.56 14.02 -18.33
C TRP A 439 10.98 15.42 -18.33
N ASP A 440 10.52 15.92 -17.19
CA ASP A 440 9.75 17.16 -17.03
C ASP A 440 10.63 18.38 -16.75
N ALA A 441 11.61 18.24 -15.87
CA ALA A 441 12.48 19.33 -15.44
C ALA A 441 13.90 18.84 -15.13
N GLY A 442 14.83 19.79 -14.95
CA GLY A 442 16.15 19.50 -14.41
C GLY A 442 16.07 19.25 -12.91
N HIS A 443 16.72 18.16 -12.45
CA HIS A 443 16.77 17.79 -11.04
C HIS A 443 18.19 17.47 -10.60
N ALA A 444 18.46 17.71 -9.31
CA ALA A 444 19.71 17.30 -8.67
C ALA A 444 19.60 15.84 -8.23
N PHE A 445 20.53 15.01 -8.66
CA PHE A 445 20.62 13.61 -8.28
C PHE A 445 21.95 13.32 -7.58
N SER A 446 21.95 12.34 -6.66
CA SER A 446 23.17 11.72 -6.18
C SER A 446 23.40 10.39 -6.90
N LEU A 447 24.64 10.15 -7.32
CA LEU A 447 25.06 8.88 -7.91
C LEU A 447 25.99 8.16 -6.92
N GLU A 448 25.73 6.88 -6.72
CA GLU A 448 26.49 6.04 -5.82
C GLU A 448 26.82 4.71 -6.49
N SER A 449 27.97 4.12 -6.11
CA SER A 449 28.34 2.77 -6.52
C SER A 449 28.59 1.89 -5.31
N THR A 450 28.30 0.60 -5.48
CA THR A 450 28.69 -0.44 -4.53
C THR A 450 29.27 -1.61 -5.31
N ALA A 451 30.39 -2.16 -4.86
CA ALA A 451 31.01 -3.33 -5.45
C ALA A 451 31.64 -4.19 -4.35
N ASP A 452 31.69 -5.51 -4.61
CA ASP A 452 32.45 -6.46 -3.80
C ASP A 452 33.17 -7.43 -4.75
N LEU A 453 34.23 -6.91 -5.38
CA LEU A 453 35.00 -7.65 -6.36
C LEU A 453 36.17 -8.39 -5.68
N PRO A 454 36.69 -9.47 -6.26
CA PRO A 454 37.87 -10.12 -5.77
C PRO A 454 39.08 -9.18 -5.70
N GLU A 455 40.00 -9.44 -4.76
CA GLU A 455 41.27 -8.68 -4.61
C GLU A 455 42.05 -8.62 -5.92
N GLY A 456 42.62 -7.46 -6.24
CA GLY A 456 43.33 -7.20 -7.49
C GLY A 456 42.44 -6.82 -8.67
N SER A 457 41.12 -6.78 -8.48
CA SER A 457 40.20 -6.30 -9.50
C SER A 457 40.33 -4.80 -9.75
N GLN A 458 39.95 -4.35 -10.93
CA GLN A 458 39.83 -2.92 -11.29
C GLN A 458 38.41 -2.63 -11.78
N LEU A 459 37.88 -1.54 -11.28
CA LEU A 459 36.54 -1.05 -11.63
C LEU A 459 36.63 0.38 -12.16
N THR A 460 36.08 0.61 -13.35
CA THR A 460 36.04 1.95 -13.95
C THR A 460 34.70 2.21 -14.60
N VAL A 461 34.24 3.46 -14.51
CA VAL A 461 33.07 3.96 -15.25
C VAL A 461 33.56 5.05 -16.21
N GLN A 462 33.17 4.94 -17.47
CA GLN A 462 33.41 5.96 -18.48
C GLN A 462 32.11 6.74 -18.71
N ILE A 463 32.14 8.03 -18.49
CA ILE A 463 30.99 8.94 -18.63
C ILE A 463 31.34 10.08 -19.59
N PRO A 464 30.34 10.76 -20.20
CA PRO A 464 30.59 11.98 -20.97
C PRO A 464 31.28 13.06 -20.14
N GLU A 465 32.18 13.80 -20.76
CA GLU A 465 33.00 14.84 -20.06
C GLU A 465 32.13 15.89 -19.36
N TRP A 466 31.01 16.30 -19.98
CA TRP A 466 30.08 17.26 -19.37
C TRP A 466 29.48 16.74 -18.05
N LEU A 467 29.14 15.44 -17.99
CA LEU A 467 28.64 14.79 -16.79
C LEU A 467 29.73 14.68 -15.73
N GLY A 468 30.96 14.29 -16.12
CA GLY A 468 32.10 14.21 -15.22
C GLY A 468 32.47 15.57 -14.59
N ARG A 469 32.32 16.66 -15.34
CA ARG A 469 32.52 18.03 -14.82
C ARG A 469 31.38 18.48 -13.88
N GLY A 470 30.20 17.96 -14.06
CA GLY A 470 29.03 18.27 -13.24
C GLY A 470 29.04 17.54 -11.90
N LEU A 471 29.69 16.37 -11.83
CA LEU A 471 29.79 15.62 -10.59
C LEU A 471 30.61 16.42 -9.55
N ARG A 472 30.04 16.60 -8.38
CA ARG A 472 30.69 17.25 -7.23
C ARG A 472 31.03 16.15 -6.23
N PRO A 473 32.25 15.55 -6.29
CA PRO A 473 32.63 14.48 -5.39
C PRO A 473 32.72 15.00 -3.96
N GLU A 474 32.15 14.25 -3.03
CA GLU A 474 32.26 14.56 -1.59
C GLU A 474 33.67 14.26 -1.05
N ARG A 475 34.49 13.49 -1.76
CA ARG A 475 35.86 13.14 -1.43
C ARG A 475 36.82 13.34 -2.60
N THR A 476 37.97 13.91 -2.28
CA THR A 476 39.07 14.24 -3.21
C THR A 476 39.91 13.04 -3.66
N ASP A 477 39.56 11.83 -3.31
CA ASP A 477 40.37 10.62 -3.55
C ASP A 477 40.02 9.90 -4.87
N LEU A 478 39.08 10.45 -5.64
CA LEU A 478 38.90 10.03 -7.02
C LEU A 478 40.05 10.60 -7.82
N ASP A 479 41.05 9.78 -8.13
CA ASP A 479 42.03 10.10 -9.16
C ASP A 479 41.27 10.40 -10.45
N ALA A 480 40.96 11.65 -10.68
CA ALA A 480 40.55 12.14 -11.97
C ALA A 480 41.78 11.99 -12.88
N GLY A 481 42.00 10.74 -13.31
CA GLY A 481 42.99 10.46 -14.33
C GLY A 481 42.77 11.43 -15.47
N GLU A 482 43.86 11.99 -16.02
CA GLU A 482 43.77 12.91 -17.14
C GLU A 482 42.75 12.41 -18.17
N PRO A 483 41.90 13.28 -18.74
CA PRO A 483 40.89 12.89 -19.69
C PRO A 483 41.55 12.22 -20.90
N GLU A 484 41.69 10.90 -20.87
CA GLU A 484 42.04 10.12 -22.04
C GLU A 484 40.88 10.31 -23.03
N GLY A 485 41.14 11.06 -24.09
CA GLY A 485 40.21 11.28 -25.18
C GLY A 485 39.96 9.94 -25.92
N ILE A 486 39.06 9.11 -25.40
CA ILE A 486 38.57 7.94 -26.12
C ILE A 486 37.60 8.50 -27.18
N ALA A 487 37.92 8.33 -28.46
CA ALA A 487 37.01 8.63 -29.55
C ALA A 487 35.75 7.71 -29.36
N GLY A 488 34.70 8.32 -28.82
CA GLY A 488 33.40 7.62 -28.70
C GLY A 488 32.66 7.62 -30.03
N GLU A 489 31.70 6.75 -30.18
CA GLU A 489 30.82 6.65 -31.38
C GLU A 489 30.15 7.95 -31.80
N SER A 490 30.15 8.99 -30.97
CA SER A 490 29.55 10.31 -31.21
C SER A 490 30.52 11.48 -31.16
N GLY A 491 31.86 11.26 -31.16
CA GLY A 491 32.87 12.32 -31.14
C GLY A 491 32.95 13.14 -29.85
N HIS A 492 32.25 12.76 -28.78
CA HIS A 492 32.31 13.45 -27.49
C HIS A 492 33.41 12.87 -26.62
N ARG A 493 34.14 13.77 -25.93
CA ARG A 493 35.15 13.37 -24.95
C ARG A 493 34.49 12.66 -23.76
N ARG A 494 35.13 11.62 -23.26
CA ARG A 494 34.73 10.85 -22.07
C ARG A 494 35.76 10.98 -20.96
N VAL A 495 35.27 10.98 -19.72
CA VAL A 495 36.10 10.94 -18.52
C VAL A 495 36.01 9.54 -17.95
N ARG A 496 37.15 9.02 -17.47
CA ARG A 496 37.24 7.75 -16.78
C ARG A 496 37.29 7.99 -15.29
N LEU A 497 36.32 7.45 -14.56
CA LEU A 497 36.29 7.42 -13.10
C LEU A 497 36.80 6.06 -12.65
N ARG A 498 37.87 6.00 -11.87
CA ARG A 498 38.27 4.77 -11.18
C ARG A 498 37.48 4.67 -9.90
N LEU A 499 36.84 3.51 -9.70
CA LEU A 499 36.06 3.23 -8.51
C LEU A 499 36.82 2.21 -7.66
N ASP A 500 36.66 2.28 -6.34
CA ASP A 500 37.14 1.23 -5.46
C ASP A 500 36.35 -0.06 -5.75
N PRO A 501 37.00 -1.16 -6.03
CA PRO A 501 36.35 -2.44 -6.25
C PRO A 501 35.71 -3.03 -4.99
N HIS A 502 35.85 -2.38 -3.82
CA HIS A 502 35.33 -2.85 -2.54
C HIS A 502 34.54 -1.75 -1.83
N GLY A 503 33.32 -2.05 -1.43
CA GLY A 503 32.51 -1.18 -0.58
C GLY A 503 31.59 -0.22 -1.35
N HIS A 504 31.11 0.78 -0.62
CA HIS A 504 30.15 1.79 -1.09
C HIS A 504 30.85 3.13 -1.30
N HIS A 505 30.57 3.79 -2.42
CA HIS A 505 31.13 5.07 -2.80
C HIS A 505 30.09 6.04 -3.32
N VAL A 506 30.11 7.25 -2.83
CA VAL A 506 29.36 8.37 -3.40
C VAL A 506 30.16 8.95 -4.56
N LEU A 507 29.66 8.79 -5.79
CA LEU A 507 30.29 9.35 -7.00
C LEU A 507 30.14 10.86 -7.05
N GLY A 508 29.06 11.40 -6.48
CA GLY A 508 28.79 12.81 -6.32
C GLY A 508 27.37 13.21 -6.68
N GLN A 509 27.08 14.48 -6.44
CA GLN A 509 25.84 15.10 -6.87
C GLN A 509 25.99 15.69 -8.27
N VAL A 510 24.95 15.62 -9.07
CA VAL A 510 24.89 16.15 -10.43
C VAL A 510 23.51 16.70 -10.75
N ASP A 511 23.48 17.88 -11.34
CA ASP A 511 22.27 18.45 -11.91
C ASP A 511 22.07 17.90 -13.34
N LEU A 512 21.10 17.03 -13.52
CA LEU A 512 20.75 16.49 -14.83
C LEU A 512 19.62 17.32 -15.44
N PRO A 513 19.82 17.92 -16.61
CA PRO A 513 18.75 18.61 -17.33
C PRO A 513 17.60 17.65 -17.68
N ALA A 514 16.42 18.22 -17.94
CA ALA A 514 15.26 17.44 -18.38
C ALA A 514 15.57 16.56 -19.60
N ALA A 515 15.02 15.36 -19.61
CA ALA A 515 15.15 14.37 -20.69
C ALA A 515 16.60 14.01 -21.07
N THR A 516 17.55 14.22 -20.17
CA THR A 516 18.96 13.88 -20.40
C THR A 516 19.17 12.37 -20.42
N SER A 517 20.01 11.91 -21.34
CA SER A 517 20.46 10.50 -21.43
C SER A 517 21.95 10.48 -21.73
N ALA A 518 22.76 10.13 -20.73
CA ALA A 518 24.21 10.07 -20.82
C ALA A 518 24.69 8.64 -21.03
N VAL A 519 25.13 8.29 -22.23
CA VAL A 519 25.71 6.97 -22.53
C VAL A 519 26.98 6.77 -21.73
N SER A 520 26.99 5.77 -20.90
CA SER A 520 28.07 5.43 -19.96
C SER A 520 28.50 3.97 -20.16
N HIS A 521 29.74 3.64 -19.77
CA HIS A 521 30.27 2.29 -19.87
C HIS A 521 30.90 1.89 -18.55
N LEU A 522 30.51 0.75 -18.06
CA LEU A 522 31.19 0.04 -16.98
C LEU A 522 32.29 -0.83 -17.56
N ARG A 523 33.49 -0.79 -16.98
CA ARG A 523 34.61 -1.67 -17.33
C ARG A 523 35.14 -2.35 -16.08
N VAL A 524 35.21 -3.66 -16.11
CA VAL A 524 35.63 -4.48 -14.98
C VAL A 524 36.76 -5.40 -15.41
N HIS A 525 37.84 -5.36 -14.67
CA HIS A 525 38.88 -6.37 -14.74
C HIS A 525 38.87 -7.22 -13.47
N ILE A 526 38.80 -8.54 -13.61
CA ILE A 526 38.98 -9.49 -12.50
C ILE A 526 40.16 -10.39 -12.84
N PRO A 527 41.16 -10.55 -11.95
CA PRO A 527 42.27 -11.47 -12.18
C PRO A 527 41.75 -12.89 -12.48
N ALA A 528 42.35 -13.56 -13.46
CA ALA A 528 41.89 -14.85 -13.96
C ALA A 528 41.76 -15.93 -12.87
N GLU A 529 42.67 -15.90 -11.91
CA GLU A 529 42.73 -16.80 -10.74
C GLU A 529 41.67 -16.53 -9.67
N ARG A 530 40.88 -15.43 -9.82
CA ARG A 530 39.87 -14.98 -8.85
C ARG A 530 38.46 -15.02 -9.41
N ARG A 531 38.22 -15.65 -10.58
CA ARG A 531 36.93 -15.71 -11.26
C ARG A 531 36.06 -16.90 -10.87
N ASP A 532 36.33 -17.52 -9.74
CA ASP A 532 35.71 -18.75 -9.26
C ASP A 532 34.37 -18.53 -8.54
N ARG A 533 34.04 -17.29 -8.24
CA ARG A 533 32.79 -16.92 -7.53
C ARG A 533 32.10 -15.69 -8.13
N PRO A 534 30.79 -15.60 -7.98
CA PRO A 534 30.06 -14.42 -8.44
C PRO A 534 30.43 -13.17 -7.65
N ALA A 535 30.32 -12.02 -8.31
CA ALA A 535 30.56 -10.70 -7.73
C ALA A 535 29.56 -9.70 -8.27
N ASP A 536 29.02 -8.84 -7.42
CA ASP A 536 28.01 -7.85 -7.79
C ASP A 536 28.62 -6.44 -7.86
N ILE A 537 28.19 -5.69 -8.86
CA ILE A 537 28.47 -4.26 -9.04
C ILE A 537 27.14 -3.55 -9.22
N MET A 538 26.95 -2.45 -8.50
CA MET A 538 25.72 -1.68 -8.52
C MET A 538 26.06 -0.20 -8.70
N ILE A 539 25.26 0.48 -9.54
CA ILE A 539 25.22 1.93 -9.59
C ILE A 539 23.77 2.35 -9.35
N ARG A 540 23.56 3.18 -8.32
CA ARG A 540 22.23 3.69 -7.96
C ARG A 540 22.16 5.21 -8.12
N GLN A 541 20.95 5.68 -8.40
CA GLN A 541 20.62 7.09 -8.53
C GLN A 541 19.58 7.44 -7.47
N LEU A 542 19.87 8.49 -6.70
CA LEU A 542 19.01 8.98 -5.63
C LEU A 542 18.47 10.37 -5.98
N TYR A 543 17.24 10.61 -5.57
CA TYR A 543 16.57 11.91 -5.63
C TYR A 543 15.96 12.21 -4.25
N ALA A 544 16.30 13.35 -3.67
CA ALA A 544 15.89 13.73 -2.31
C ALA A 544 16.12 12.58 -1.29
N ASP A 545 17.33 11.99 -1.31
CA ASP A 545 17.78 10.88 -0.48
C ASP A 545 17.00 9.56 -0.65
N ARG A 546 16.14 9.46 -1.66
CA ARG A 546 15.42 8.22 -2.02
C ARG A 546 16.02 7.61 -3.28
N GLU A 547 16.17 6.31 -3.29
CA GLU A 547 16.58 5.59 -4.49
C GLU A 547 15.46 5.64 -5.53
N VAL A 548 15.73 6.25 -6.69
CA VAL A 548 14.77 6.34 -7.79
C VAL A 548 15.09 5.38 -8.92
N GLY A 549 16.25 4.74 -8.85
CA GLY A 549 16.62 3.69 -9.77
C GLY A 549 18.05 3.21 -9.53
N ARG A 550 18.32 2.02 -10.06
CA ARG A 550 19.63 1.37 -9.97
C ARG A 550 19.82 0.44 -11.15
N ILE A 551 21.08 0.14 -11.46
CA ILE A 551 21.46 -0.95 -12.33
C ILE A 551 22.46 -1.85 -11.58
N THR A 552 22.21 -3.15 -11.62
CA THR A 552 23.05 -4.17 -10.97
C THR A 552 23.59 -5.14 -12.00
N TRP A 553 24.88 -5.41 -11.94
CA TRP A 553 25.55 -6.44 -12.73
C TRP A 553 26.07 -7.53 -11.79
N ARG A 554 25.61 -8.75 -11.99
CA ARG A 554 26.17 -9.95 -11.35
C ARG A 554 27.12 -10.64 -12.31
N LEU A 555 28.40 -10.57 -12.01
CA LEU A 555 29.43 -11.27 -12.75
C LEU A 555 29.47 -12.72 -12.27
N VAL A 556 29.24 -13.66 -13.15
CA VAL A 556 29.23 -15.10 -12.82
C VAL A 556 30.30 -15.84 -13.60
N PRO A 557 30.98 -16.84 -13.00
CA PRO A 557 31.87 -17.73 -13.74
C PRO A 557 31.10 -18.40 -14.89
N GLU A 558 31.69 -18.44 -16.07
CA GLU A 558 31.14 -19.24 -17.17
C GLU A 558 31.17 -20.73 -16.76
N ARG A 559 30.06 -21.44 -16.88
CA ARG A 559 29.91 -22.85 -16.46
C ARG A 559 30.54 -23.81 -17.47
#